data_9870af87cafb0725031891e9d8c9e7f5
#
_entry.id   9870af87cafb0725031891e9d8c9e7f5
#
_cell.length_a   1.000
_cell.length_b   1.000
_cell.length_c   1.000
_cell.angle_alpha   90.00
_cell.angle_beta   90.00
_cell.angle_gamma   90.00
#
_symmetry.space_group_name_H-M   'P 1'
#
loop_
_entity.id
_entity.type
_entity.pdbx_description
1 polymer ?
#
loop_
_entity_poly.entity_id
_entity_poly.type
_entity_poly.pdbx_seq_one_letter_code
_entity_poly.pdbx_strand_id
1 'polypeptide(L)'
;MSWLILSLLAVSFFVIYDVAGRYLATRSENPQAFAVIYNLGVALMSPLIFLFDQTIPSDITPYVIFMTVLGLVIWGLNGRFEYFAKKHTEASVFSIIIKLGPVMSFFLALIILGETFTLSKLAGVILIVTANIILLAGNLRHAKIDPKGVRYTLLLALILSVAWLFDAVNVKAWGVGVFCMFSFFAPVIMSSFFPTIKKKQLVRELKLTPWWQFLVLGFFNLIGYGFMLKALTLGEASNVMPIATSTTPFVVLIGILLLGERDSLARKIFSSILVLIAIYLMR
;
A
#
# COMPACT_ATOMS: atom_id res chain seq x y z
N MET A 1 19.67 -8.64 7.52
CA MET A 1 19.12 -8.54 6.14
C MET A 1 19.27 -7.10 5.69
N SER A 2 19.56 -6.84 4.41
CA SER A 2 19.60 -5.47 3.89
C SER A 2 18.19 -4.91 3.70
N TRP A 3 18.05 -3.60 3.70
CA TRP A 3 16.78 -2.92 3.43
C TRP A 3 16.18 -3.34 2.09
N LEU A 4 17.00 -3.61 1.08
CA LEU A 4 16.57 -4.06 -0.24
C LEU A 4 15.89 -5.43 -0.21
N ILE A 5 16.49 -6.41 0.49
CA ILE A 5 15.91 -7.75 0.64
C ILE A 5 14.56 -7.66 1.36
N LEU A 6 14.47 -6.85 2.42
CA LEU A 6 13.22 -6.63 3.15
C LEU A 6 12.15 -5.97 2.28
N SER A 7 12.52 -4.99 1.44
CA SER A 7 11.60 -4.37 0.48
C SER A 7 11.09 -5.38 -0.56
N LEU A 8 11.94 -6.28 -1.06
CA LEU A 8 11.54 -7.32 -2.01
C LEU A 8 10.66 -8.39 -1.36
N LEU A 9 10.91 -8.74 -0.10
CA LEU A 9 9.99 -9.59 0.67
C LEU A 9 8.65 -8.90 0.86
N ALA A 10 8.63 -7.61 1.19
CA ALA A 10 7.39 -6.84 1.29
C ALA A 10 6.59 -6.89 -0.03
N VAL A 11 7.25 -6.66 -1.18
CA VAL A 11 6.62 -6.80 -2.51
C VAL A 11 6.00 -8.18 -2.68
N SER A 12 6.71 -9.25 -2.33
CA SER A 12 6.23 -10.62 -2.52
C SER A 12 4.94 -10.89 -1.75
N PHE A 13 4.87 -10.43 -0.50
CA PHE A 13 3.66 -10.56 0.32
C PHE A 13 2.53 -9.65 -0.17
N PHE A 14 2.83 -8.41 -0.57
CA PHE A 14 1.84 -7.50 -1.13
C PHE A 14 1.29 -7.98 -2.47
N VAL A 15 2.07 -8.66 -3.28
CA VAL A 15 1.58 -9.28 -4.53
C VAL A 15 0.53 -10.34 -4.24
N ILE A 16 0.78 -11.22 -3.25
CA ILE A 16 -0.22 -12.23 -2.84
C ILE A 16 -1.47 -11.54 -2.28
N TYR A 17 -1.28 -10.52 -1.44
CA TYR A 17 -2.35 -9.69 -0.91
C TYR A 17 -3.19 -9.03 -2.03
N ASP A 18 -2.54 -8.43 -3.02
CA ASP A 18 -3.23 -7.76 -4.14
C ASP A 18 -4.05 -8.75 -4.99
N VAL A 19 -3.48 -9.92 -5.29
CA VAL A 19 -4.18 -10.97 -6.07
C VAL A 19 -5.36 -11.53 -5.29
N ALA A 20 -5.13 -11.93 -4.04
CA ALA A 20 -6.20 -12.46 -3.18
C ALA A 20 -7.28 -11.41 -2.88
N GLY A 21 -6.87 -10.17 -2.62
CA GLY A 21 -7.77 -9.05 -2.37
C GLY A 21 -8.68 -8.74 -3.55
N ARG A 22 -8.15 -8.76 -4.78
CA ARG A 22 -8.96 -8.61 -6.00
C ARG A 22 -10.00 -9.72 -6.13
N TYR A 23 -9.60 -10.97 -5.92
CA TYR A 23 -10.50 -12.10 -5.98
C TYR A 23 -11.63 -12.00 -4.94
N LEU A 24 -11.33 -11.60 -3.71
CA LEU A 24 -12.35 -11.44 -2.68
C LEU A 24 -13.24 -10.22 -2.92
N ALA A 25 -12.66 -9.10 -3.41
CA ALA A 25 -13.41 -7.88 -3.68
C ALA A 25 -14.49 -8.08 -4.78
N THR A 26 -14.27 -8.98 -5.75
CA THR A 26 -15.30 -9.29 -6.77
C THR A 26 -16.54 -9.95 -6.20
N ARG A 27 -16.46 -10.52 -4.99
CA ARG A 27 -17.58 -11.15 -4.28
C ARG A 27 -18.29 -10.21 -3.32
N SER A 28 -17.68 -9.06 -3.01
CA SER A 28 -18.22 -8.09 -2.06
C SER A 28 -19.38 -7.31 -2.67
N GLU A 29 -20.48 -7.22 -1.92
CA GLU A 29 -21.60 -6.34 -2.26
C GLU A 29 -21.47 -4.95 -1.64
N ASN A 30 -20.72 -4.83 -0.53
CA ASN A 30 -20.49 -3.56 0.14
C ASN A 30 -19.00 -3.37 0.48
N PRO A 31 -18.22 -2.70 -0.40
CA PRO A 31 -16.79 -2.51 -0.19
C PRO A 31 -16.40 -1.84 1.14
N GLN A 32 -17.29 -1.00 1.70
CA GLN A 32 -17.04 -0.39 3.02
C GLN A 32 -17.17 -1.42 4.15
N ALA A 33 -18.22 -2.26 4.11
CA ALA A 33 -18.39 -3.33 5.10
C ALA A 33 -17.24 -4.34 5.00
N PHE A 34 -16.82 -4.70 3.78
CA PHE A 34 -15.65 -5.52 3.53
C PHE A 34 -14.39 -4.90 4.17
N ALA A 35 -14.12 -3.61 3.94
CA ALA A 35 -12.96 -2.92 4.49
C ALA A 35 -12.95 -2.89 6.02
N VAL A 36 -14.11 -2.70 6.67
CA VAL A 36 -14.20 -2.70 8.14
C VAL A 36 -13.89 -4.08 8.72
N ILE A 37 -14.46 -5.16 8.13
CA ILE A 37 -14.19 -6.54 8.58
C ILE A 37 -12.71 -6.87 8.38
N TYR A 38 -12.17 -6.54 7.22
CA TYR A 38 -10.78 -6.73 6.87
C TYR A 38 -9.85 -6.00 7.86
N ASN A 39 -10.04 -4.70 8.06
CA ASN A 39 -9.21 -3.89 8.96
C ASN A 39 -9.27 -4.42 10.40
N LEU A 40 -10.45 -4.81 10.89
CA LEU A 40 -10.59 -5.40 12.21
C LEU A 40 -9.82 -6.73 12.31
N GLY A 41 -9.92 -7.59 11.30
CA GLY A 41 -9.18 -8.84 11.24
C GLY A 41 -7.66 -8.65 11.31
N VAL A 42 -7.11 -7.70 10.51
CA VAL A 42 -5.68 -7.39 10.53
C VAL A 42 -5.26 -6.75 11.84
N ALA A 43 -6.05 -5.82 12.39
CA ALA A 43 -5.76 -5.19 13.67
C ALA A 43 -5.65 -6.23 14.80
N LEU A 44 -6.57 -7.20 14.85
CA LEU A 44 -6.53 -8.29 15.83
C LEU A 44 -5.31 -9.22 15.66
N MET A 45 -4.80 -9.35 14.43
CA MET A 45 -3.59 -10.14 14.14
C MET A 45 -2.30 -9.33 14.31
N SER A 46 -2.35 -8.01 14.33
CA SER A 46 -1.15 -7.16 14.34
C SER A 46 -0.20 -7.42 15.53
N PRO A 47 -0.64 -7.87 16.72
CA PRO A 47 0.29 -8.26 17.78
C PRO A 47 1.23 -9.41 17.40
N LEU A 48 0.88 -10.24 16.40
CA LEU A 48 1.76 -11.31 15.94
C LEU A 48 3.09 -10.80 15.38
N ILE A 49 3.15 -9.53 14.97
CA ILE A 49 4.38 -8.94 14.45
C ILE A 49 5.50 -8.88 15.51
N PHE A 50 5.14 -8.87 16.82
CA PHE A 50 6.12 -8.96 17.91
C PHE A 50 6.91 -10.27 17.92
N LEU A 51 6.43 -11.33 17.26
CA LEU A 51 7.19 -12.55 17.08
C LEU A 51 8.42 -12.34 16.17
N PHE A 52 8.37 -11.32 15.32
CA PHE A 52 9.43 -10.99 14.35
C PHE A 52 10.29 -9.80 14.77
N ASP A 53 9.72 -8.86 15.50
CA ASP A 53 10.42 -7.67 15.96
C ASP A 53 9.93 -7.26 17.35
N GLN A 54 10.77 -7.51 18.35
CA GLN A 54 10.51 -7.22 19.77
C GLN A 54 11.12 -5.88 20.21
N THR A 55 11.44 -5.00 19.26
CA THR A 55 11.99 -3.68 19.59
C THR A 55 10.98 -2.91 20.45
N ILE A 56 11.41 -2.57 21.67
CA ILE A 56 10.62 -1.75 22.60
C ILE A 56 11.07 -0.30 22.42
N PRO A 57 10.11 0.64 22.31
CA PRO A 57 10.45 2.05 22.19
C PRO A 57 11.18 2.55 23.43
N SER A 58 12.26 3.30 23.26
CA SER A 58 13.10 3.81 24.36
C SER A 58 12.91 5.30 24.62
N ASP A 59 12.73 6.11 23.59
CA ASP A 59 12.77 7.56 23.66
C ASP A 59 11.53 8.23 23.07
N ILE A 60 10.38 8.02 23.71
CA ILE A 60 9.11 8.60 23.29
C ILE A 60 8.98 10.04 23.81
N THR A 61 9.27 10.98 22.92
CA THR A 61 9.09 12.42 23.20
C THR A 61 7.67 12.87 22.86
N PRO A 62 7.19 14.01 23.42
CA PRO A 62 5.90 14.60 23.01
C PRO A 62 5.80 14.87 21.51
N TYR A 63 6.93 15.19 20.87
CA TYR A 63 6.99 15.35 19.41
C TYR A 63 6.69 14.04 18.67
N VAL A 64 7.26 12.91 19.10
CA VAL A 64 6.99 11.59 18.52
C VAL A 64 5.52 11.23 18.68
N ILE A 65 4.93 11.46 19.85
CA ILE A 65 3.50 11.23 20.09
C ILE A 65 2.66 12.06 19.12
N PHE A 66 2.96 13.35 18.99
CA PHE A 66 2.25 14.24 18.05
C PHE A 66 2.35 13.76 16.61
N MET A 67 3.54 13.39 16.14
CA MET A 67 3.75 12.85 14.78
C MET A 67 3.03 11.51 14.58
N THR A 68 2.97 10.67 15.61
CA THR A 68 2.23 9.41 15.55
C THR A 68 0.73 9.66 15.42
N VAL A 69 0.15 10.48 16.27
CA VAL A 69 -1.28 10.81 16.22
C VAL A 69 -1.65 11.40 14.85
N LEU A 70 -0.83 12.33 14.33
CA LEU A 70 -1.05 12.93 13.02
C LEU A 70 -1.00 11.87 11.89
N GLY A 71 0.00 10.98 11.92
CA GLY A 71 0.13 9.88 10.96
C GLY A 71 -1.07 8.93 11.01
N LEU A 72 -1.54 8.57 12.22
CA LEU A 72 -2.71 7.70 12.40
C LEU A 72 -4.01 8.35 11.89
N VAL A 73 -4.18 9.66 12.08
CA VAL A 73 -5.30 10.40 11.50
C VAL A 73 -5.24 10.37 9.96
N ILE A 74 -4.06 10.56 9.38
CA ILE A 74 -3.85 10.50 7.93
C ILE A 74 -4.16 9.10 7.39
N TRP A 75 -3.70 8.04 8.05
CA TRP A 75 -4.05 6.66 7.71
C TRP A 75 -5.56 6.39 7.82
N GLY A 76 -6.20 6.91 8.85
CA GLY A 76 -7.66 6.81 9.02
C GLY A 76 -8.43 7.50 7.90
N LEU A 77 -7.97 8.68 7.48
CA LEU A 77 -8.55 9.42 6.35
C LEU A 77 -8.33 8.71 5.01
N ASN A 78 -7.18 8.02 4.84
CA ASN A 78 -6.86 7.30 3.61
C ASN A 78 -7.99 6.34 3.21
N GLY A 79 -8.45 5.48 4.11
CA GLY A 79 -9.52 4.53 3.82
C GLY A 79 -10.83 5.18 3.35
N ARG A 80 -11.16 6.37 3.87
CA ARG A 80 -12.35 7.12 3.45
C ARG A 80 -12.17 7.75 2.07
N PHE A 81 -11.05 8.40 1.82
CA PHE A 81 -10.75 9.00 0.51
C PHE A 81 -10.61 7.93 -0.57
N GLU A 82 -10.07 6.77 -0.25
CA GLU A 82 -10.01 5.62 -1.15
C GLU A 82 -11.40 5.19 -1.63
N TYR A 83 -12.38 5.16 -0.73
CA TYR A 83 -13.77 4.86 -1.10
C TYR A 83 -14.34 5.89 -2.08
N PHE A 84 -14.16 7.20 -1.79
CA PHE A 84 -14.64 8.26 -2.69
C PHE A 84 -13.93 8.23 -4.04
N ALA A 85 -12.63 8.01 -4.05
CA ALA A 85 -11.85 7.89 -5.28
C ALA A 85 -12.34 6.70 -6.12
N LYS A 86 -12.47 5.52 -5.54
CA LYS A 86 -12.97 4.32 -6.23
C LYS A 86 -14.41 4.46 -6.72
N LYS A 87 -15.26 5.19 -6.00
CA LYS A 87 -16.65 5.44 -6.40
C LYS A 87 -16.78 6.33 -7.64
N HIS A 88 -15.88 7.31 -7.80
CA HIS A 88 -15.96 8.32 -8.86
C HIS A 88 -14.92 8.11 -9.98
N THR A 89 -14.03 7.13 -9.86
CA THR A 89 -12.98 6.88 -10.84
C THR A 89 -13.11 5.48 -11.39
N GLU A 90 -13.07 5.36 -12.71
CA GLU A 90 -13.00 4.05 -13.34
C GLU A 90 -11.72 3.31 -12.92
N ALA A 91 -11.80 2.00 -12.73
CA ALA A 91 -10.72 1.19 -12.16
C ALA A 91 -9.39 1.32 -12.91
N SER A 92 -9.44 1.46 -14.24
CA SER A 92 -8.26 1.66 -15.09
C SER A 92 -7.58 3.00 -14.82
N VAL A 93 -8.35 4.09 -14.72
CA VAL A 93 -7.88 5.45 -14.44
C VAL A 93 -7.36 5.53 -13.00
N PHE A 94 -8.11 4.97 -12.03
CA PHE A 94 -7.69 4.89 -10.63
C PHE A 94 -6.32 4.21 -10.49
N SER A 95 -6.16 3.05 -11.14
CA SER A 95 -4.93 2.26 -11.04
C SER A 95 -3.69 2.98 -11.57
N ILE A 96 -3.85 3.88 -12.53
CA ILE A 96 -2.72 4.69 -13.04
C ILE A 96 -2.41 5.84 -12.10
N ILE A 97 -3.42 6.59 -11.69
CA ILE A 97 -3.23 7.80 -10.90
C ILE A 97 -2.67 7.46 -9.52
N ILE A 98 -3.13 6.40 -8.89
CA ILE A 98 -2.63 5.99 -7.57
C ILE A 98 -1.14 5.63 -7.57
N LYS A 99 -0.60 5.21 -8.72
CA LYS A 99 0.83 4.93 -8.89
C LYS A 99 1.72 6.19 -8.93
N LEU A 100 1.14 7.38 -8.88
CA LEU A 100 1.86 8.62 -8.59
C LEU A 100 2.26 8.73 -7.12
N GLY A 101 1.60 7.98 -6.22
CA GLY A 101 1.92 7.96 -4.80
C GLY A 101 3.41 7.71 -4.50
N PRO A 102 4.04 6.64 -5.04
CA PRO A 102 5.48 6.41 -4.88
C PRO A 102 6.38 7.55 -5.36
N VAL A 103 5.99 8.27 -6.42
CA VAL A 103 6.72 9.46 -6.92
C VAL A 103 6.60 10.59 -5.92
N MET A 104 5.38 10.85 -5.46
CA MET A 104 5.14 11.90 -4.47
C MET A 104 5.89 11.58 -3.17
N SER A 105 5.88 10.31 -2.70
CA SER A 105 6.62 9.90 -1.51
C SER A 105 8.12 10.07 -1.67
N PHE A 106 8.67 9.80 -2.86
CA PHE A 106 10.09 10.05 -3.16
C PHE A 106 10.45 11.52 -2.97
N PHE A 107 9.74 12.44 -3.61
CA PHE A 107 10.02 13.88 -3.49
C PHE A 107 9.77 14.40 -2.06
N LEU A 108 8.71 13.94 -1.41
CA LEU A 108 8.42 14.32 -0.03
C LEU A 108 9.52 13.82 0.94
N ALA A 109 10.06 12.62 0.73
CA ALA A 109 11.16 12.10 1.54
C ALA A 109 12.43 12.96 1.39
N LEU A 110 12.76 13.39 0.17
CA LEU A 110 13.90 14.29 -0.07
C LEU A 110 13.71 15.64 0.62
N ILE A 111 12.51 16.24 0.51
CA ILE A 111 12.25 17.60 1.00
C ILE A 111 12.04 17.61 2.52
N ILE A 112 11.26 16.67 3.06
CA ILE A 112 10.82 16.68 4.45
C ILE A 112 11.79 15.92 5.36
N LEU A 113 12.29 14.76 4.89
CA LEU A 113 13.22 13.93 5.67
C LEU A 113 14.69 14.29 5.41
N GLY A 114 14.97 15.15 4.44
CA GLY A 114 16.34 15.56 4.09
C GLY A 114 17.18 14.42 3.53
N GLU A 115 16.54 13.44 2.88
CA GLU A 115 17.24 12.28 2.31
C GLU A 115 18.10 12.65 1.10
N THR A 116 19.07 11.81 0.78
CA THR A 116 20.03 12.10 -0.28
C THR A 116 19.42 11.97 -1.66
N PHE A 117 19.52 13.04 -2.47
CA PHE A 117 19.14 12.99 -3.88
C PHE A 117 20.28 12.40 -4.72
N THR A 118 19.95 11.42 -5.57
CA THR A 118 20.84 10.94 -6.61
C THR A 118 20.07 10.76 -7.93
N LEU A 119 20.75 10.97 -9.07
CA LEU A 119 20.17 10.74 -10.38
C LEU A 119 19.73 9.28 -10.58
N SER A 120 20.45 8.34 -9.97
CA SER A 120 20.10 6.91 -10.00
C SER A 120 18.75 6.64 -9.33
N LYS A 121 18.49 7.24 -8.17
CA LYS A 121 17.19 7.13 -7.49
C LYS A 121 16.06 7.71 -8.34
N LEU A 122 16.27 8.93 -8.87
CA LEU A 122 15.27 9.57 -9.74
C LEU A 122 14.98 8.71 -10.97
N ALA A 123 16.02 8.22 -11.65
CA ALA A 123 15.87 7.33 -12.80
C ALA A 123 15.10 6.04 -12.43
N GLY A 124 15.40 5.44 -11.29
CA GLY A 124 14.69 4.28 -10.77
C GLY A 124 13.20 4.55 -10.56
N VAL A 125 12.84 5.66 -9.90
CA VAL A 125 11.44 6.06 -9.69
C VAL A 125 10.72 6.28 -11.03
N ILE A 126 11.35 6.98 -11.98
CA ILE A 126 10.79 7.21 -13.31
C ILE A 126 10.55 5.88 -14.04
N LEU A 127 11.49 4.94 -13.97
CA LEU A 127 11.33 3.62 -14.59
C LEU A 127 10.19 2.81 -13.97
N ILE A 128 10.02 2.83 -12.64
CA ILE A 128 8.90 2.17 -11.96
C ILE A 128 7.56 2.74 -12.45
N VAL A 129 7.44 4.06 -12.52
CA VAL A 129 6.23 4.72 -12.99
C VAL A 129 5.95 4.39 -14.44
N THR A 130 6.98 4.50 -15.29
CA THR A 130 6.88 4.18 -16.72
C THR A 130 6.43 2.74 -16.92
N ALA A 131 6.99 1.79 -16.19
CA ALA A 131 6.59 0.38 -16.21
C ALA A 131 5.10 0.21 -15.88
N ASN A 132 4.63 0.87 -14.81
CA ASN A 132 3.22 0.82 -14.41
C ASN A 132 2.30 1.45 -15.47
N ILE A 133 2.68 2.59 -16.05
CA ILE A 133 1.91 3.25 -17.11
C ILE A 133 1.81 2.34 -18.35
N ILE A 134 2.91 1.74 -18.78
CA ILE A 134 2.94 0.82 -19.93
C ILE A 134 1.99 -0.37 -19.71
N LEU A 135 1.99 -0.96 -18.51
CA LEU A 135 1.10 -2.07 -18.17
C LEU A 135 -0.37 -1.67 -18.23
N LEU A 136 -0.71 -0.51 -17.71
CA LEU A 136 -2.08 -0.06 -17.53
C LEU A 136 -2.64 0.70 -18.74
N ALA A 137 -1.78 1.22 -19.62
CA ALA A 137 -2.18 2.04 -20.77
C ALA A 137 -3.15 1.35 -21.74
N GLY A 138 -3.06 0.01 -21.85
CA GLY A 138 -4.00 -0.77 -22.67
C GLY A 138 -5.45 -0.64 -22.22
N ASN A 139 -5.68 -0.44 -20.96
CA ASN A 139 -7.00 -0.36 -20.33
C ASN A 139 -7.63 1.04 -20.45
N LEU A 140 -6.86 2.05 -20.90
CA LEU A 140 -7.33 3.43 -20.99
C LEU A 140 -8.12 3.73 -22.29
N ARG A 141 -8.01 2.91 -23.32
CA ARG A 141 -8.58 3.22 -24.66
C ARG A 141 -10.08 3.51 -24.65
N HIS A 142 -10.81 2.97 -23.67
CA HIS A 142 -12.27 3.13 -23.54
C HIS A 142 -12.68 3.70 -22.19
N ALA A 143 -11.72 4.16 -21.38
CA ALA A 143 -11.96 4.65 -20.02
C ALA A 143 -12.68 6.00 -20.05
N LYS A 144 -13.75 6.12 -19.28
CA LYS A 144 -14.41 7.40 -19.03
C LYS A 144 -13.64 8.17 -17.94
N ILE A 145 -13.12 9.34 -18.31
CA ILE A 145 -12.38 10.21 -17.40
C ILE A 145 -13.36 11.20 -16.77
N ASP A 146 -13.69 10.99 -15.50
CA ASP A 146 -14.41 11.96 -14.69
C ASP A 146 -13.43 12.87 -13.97
N PRO A 147 -13.43 14.21 -14.22
CA PRO A 147 -12.53 15.15 -13.55
C PRO A 147 -12.65 15.12 -12.03
N LYS A 148 -13.84 14.85 -11.49
CA LYS A 148 -14.09 14.73 -10.05
C LYS A 148 -13.38 13.49 -9.49
N GLY A 149 -13.49 12.36 -10.17
CA GLY A 149 -12.80 11.13 -9.80
C GLY A 149 -11.28 11.28 -9.84
N VAL A 150 -10.75 11.91 -10.89
CA VAL A 150 -9.31 12.21 -11.01
C VAL A 150 -8.81 13.03 -9.82
N ARG A 151 -9.52 14.09 -9.44
CA ARG A 151 -9.15 14.93 -8.27
C ARG A 151 -9.13 14.13 -6.97
N TYR A 152 -10.14 13.29 -6.71
CA TYR A 152 -10.17 12.44 -5.53
C TYR A 152 -9.01 11.42 -5.53
N THR A 153 -8.68 10.84 -6.67
CA THR A 153 -7.59 9.86 -6.76
C THR A 153 -6.21 10.52 -6.60
N LEU A 154 -6.01 11.72 -7.14
CA LEU A 154 -4.79 12.51 -6.93
C LEU A 154 -4.64 12.90 -5.45
N LEU A 155 -5.72 13.36 -4.81
CA LEU A 155 -5.70 13.67 -3.38
C LEU A 155 -5.40 12.41 -2.55
N LEU A 156 -5.97 11.27 -2.91
CA LEU A 156 -5.67 9.99 -2.26
C LEU A 156 -4.19 9.61 -2.42
N ALA A 157 -3.63 9.76 -3.62
CA ALA A 157 -2.21 9.48 -3.87
C ALA A 157 -1.30 10.36 -2.99
N LEU A 158 -1.66 11.63 -2.81
CA LEU A 158 -0.95 12.55 -1.93
C LEU A 158 -1.11 12.15 -0.44
N ILE A 159 -2.32 11.86 0.02
CA ILE A 159 -2.59 11.41 1.39
C ILE A 159 -1.76 10.14 1.69
N LEU A 160 -1.76 9.19 0.78
CA LEU A 160 -1.01 7.94 0.92
C LEU A 160 0.50 8.19 0.98
N SER A 161 1.02 9.10 0.15
CA SER A 161 2.43 9.47 0.15
C SER A 161 2.87 10.10 1.48
N VAL A 162 2.02 10.97 2.02
CA VAL A 162 2.25 11.60 3.33
C VAL A 162 2.16 10.55 4.45
N ALA A 163 1.19 9.63 4.40
CA ALA A 163 1.07 8.53 5.36
C ALA A 163 2.36 7.70 5.44
N TRP A 164 2.93 7.35 4.29
CA TRP A 164 4.21 6.60 4.22
C TRP A 164 5.40 7.36 4.80
N LEU A 165 5.43 8.70 4.70
CA LEU A 165 6.44 9.50 5.38
C LEU A 165 6.32 9.38 6.90
N PHE A 166 5.09 9.44 7.43
CA PHE A 166 4.86 9.24 8.86
C PHE A 166 5.26 7.83 9.29
N ASP A 167 5.06 6.82 8.46
CA ASP A 167 5.55 5.46 8.72
C ASP A 167 7.08 5.45 8.87
N ALA A 168 7.80 6.11 7.96
CA ALA A 168 9.26 6.17 7.98
C ALA A 168 9.82 6.87 9.24
N VAL A 169 9.13 7.90 9.73
CA VAL A 169 9.52 8.60 10.97
C VAL A 169 9.15 7.78 12.19
N ASN A 170 7.91 7.35 12.28
CA ASN A 170 7.36 6.76 13.49
C ASN A 170 7.90 5.35 13.76
N VAL A 171 8.16 4.54 12.72
CA VAL A 171 8.70 3.19 12.91
C VAL A 171 10.09 3.21 13.57
N LYS A 172 10.89 4.24 13.33
CA LYS A 172 12.21 4.40 13.95
C LYS A 172 12.11 4.68 15.46
N ALA A 173 11.04 5.38 15.88
CA ALA A 173 10.81 5.70 17.28
C ALA A 173 10.11 4.58 18.06
N TRP A 174 9.08 3.98 17.47
CA TRP A 174 8.24 2.99 18.14
C TRP A 174 8.70 1.55 17.97
N GLY A 175 9.58 1.27 17.00
CA GLY A 175 9.86 -0.09 16.55
C GLY A 175 8.73 -0.66 15.67
N VAL A 176 9.06 -1.72 14.93
CA VAL A 176 8.13 -2.30 13.95
C VAL A 176 6.89 -2.87 14.60
N GLY A 177 7.05 -3.63 15.70
CA GLY A 177 5.95 -4.30 16.38
C GLY A 177 4.88 -3.33 16.88
N VAL A 178 5.27 -2.34 17.67
CA VAL A 178 4.36 -1.35 18.27
C VAL A 178 3.73 -0.48 17.18
N PHE A 179 4.53 0.04 16.25
CA PHE A 179 4.00 0.93 15.22
C PHE A 179 3.06 0.22 14.24
N CYS A 180 3.35 -1.03 13.91
CA CYS A 180 2.46 -1.87 13.09
C CYS A 180 1.08 -2.02 13.73
N MET A 181 1.02 -2.26 15.05
CA MET A 181 -0.26 -2.29 15.78
C MET A 181 -1.01 -0.97 15.63
N PHE A 182 -0.36 0.16 15.90
CA PHE A 182 -0.99 1.47 15.77
C PHE A 182 -1.56 1.69 14.37
N SER A 183 -0.77 1.38 13.33
CA SER A 183 -1.18 1.58 11.93
C SER A 183 -2.42 0.77 11.55
N PHE A 184 -2.58 -0.46 12.05
CA PHE A 184 -3.76 -1.27 11.74
C PHE A 184 -4.97 -0.99 12.65
N PHE A 185 -4.76 -0.52 13.88
CA PHE A 185 -5.88 -0.09 14.72
C PHE A 185 -6.45 1.27 14.32
N ALA A 186 -5.66 2.17 13.72
CA ALA A 186 -6.11 3.49 13.33
C ALA A 186 -7.32 3.49 12.37
N PRO A 187 -7.35 2.72 11.24
CA PRO A 187 -8.51 2.64 10.36
C PRO A 187 -9.76 2.08 11.06
N VAL A 188 -9.59 1.16 12.02
CA VAL A 188 -10.70 0.60 12.81
C VAL A 188 -11.31 1.69 13.70
N ILE A 189 -10.46 2.42 14.44
CA ILE A 189 -10.89 3.52 15.31
C ILE A 189 -11.58 4.61 14.49
N MET A 190 -10.98 5.02 13.38
CA MET A 190 -11.55 6.06 12.52
C MET A 190 -12.89 5.64 11.88
N SER A 191 -13.05 4.35 11.54
CA SER A 191 -14.34 3.85 11.02
C SER A 191 -15.47 3.97 12.04
N SER A 192 -15.16 3.95 13.34
CA SER A 192 -16.14 4.10 14.43
C SER A 192 -16.69 5.52 14.54
N PHE A 193 -15.90 6.53 14.16
CA PHE A 193 -16.36 7.93 14.15
C PHE A 193 -17.28 8.26 12.97
N PHE A 194 -17.33 7.40 11.95
CA PHE A 194 -18.14 7.59 10.75
C PHE A 194 -19.05 6.37 10.50
N PRO A 195 -20.08 6.14 11.34
CA PRO A 195 -20.92 4.96 11.27
C PRO A 195 -21.88 5.04 10.08
N THR A 196 -21.36 4.77 8.87
CA THR A 196 -22.16 4.68 7.65
C THR A 196 -22.64 3.26 7.36
N ILE A 197 -22.15 2.28 8.15
CA ILE A 197 -22.36 0.85 7.89
C ILE A 197 -23.32 0.27 8.93
N LYS A 198 -24.40 -0.33 8.45
CA LYS A 198 -25.37 -1.04 9.30
C LYS A 198 -24.87 -2.43 9.63
N LYS A 199 -25.15 -2.93 10.84
CA LYS A 199 -24.81 -4.30 11.28
C LYS A 199 -25.26 -5.37 10.26
N LYS A 200 -26.42 -5.18 9.63
CA LYS A 200 -26.94 -6.08 8.59
C LYS A 200 -26.00 -6.21 7.38
N GLN A 201 -25.29 -5.14 7.02
CA GLN A 201 -24.34 -5.14 5.89
C GLN A 201 -23.07 -5.93 6.27
N LEU A 202 -22.56 -5.77 7.49
CA LEU A 202 -21.41 -6.56 7.98
C LEU A 202 -21.73 -8.07 8.00
N VAL A 203 -22.91 -8.44 8.53
CA VAL A 203 -23.35 -9.85 8.56
C VAL A 203 -23.49 -10.40 7.13
N ARG A 204 -23.98 -9.60 6.18
CA ARG A 204 -24.12 -10.02 4.79
C ARG A 204 -22.75 -10.28 4.15
N GLU A 205 -21.78 -9.40 4.35
CA GLU A 205 -20.41 -9.58 3.84
C GLU A 205 -19.76 -10.84 4.43
N LEU A 206 -19.94 -11.12 5.74
CA LEU A 206 -19.42 -12.34 6.35
C LEU A 206 -20.07 -13.63 5.84
N LYS A 207 -21.29 -13.55 5.28
CA LYS A 207 -21.92 -14.68 4.59
C LYS A 207 -21.35 -14.91 3.19
N LEU A 208 -20.97 -13.82 2.48
CA LEU A 208 -20.38 -13.87 1.15
C LEU A 208 -18.91 -14.29 1.18
N THR A 209 -18.17 -13.76 2.15
CA THR A 209 -16.76 -14.04 2.36
C THR A 209 -16.54 -14.57 3.78
N PRO A 210 -16.18 -15.86 3.95
CA PRO A 210 -15.91 -16.44 5.25
C PRO A 210 -14.82 -15.68 6.01
N TRP A 211 -14.98 -15.54 7.32
CA TRP A 211 -14.08 -14.76 8.19
C TRP A 211 -12.60 -15.16 8.08
N TRP A 212 -12.31 -16.44 7.89
CA TRP A 212 -10.94 -16.92 7.73
C TRP A 212 -10.24 -16.39 6.47
N GLN A 213 -10.99 -16.09 5.39
CA GLN A 213 -10.43 -15.50 4.17
C GLN A 213 -9.96 -14.04 4.42
N PHE A 214 -10.66 -13.30 5.27
CA PHE A 214 -10.20 -11.99 5.74
C PHE A 214 -8.91 -12.10 6.55
N LEU A 215 -8.78 -13.13 7.39
CA LEU A 215 -7.55 -13.36 8.17
C LEU A 215 -6.39 -13.76 7.27
N VAL A 216 -6.60 -14.64 6.30
CA VAL A 216 -5.55 -15.00 5.33
C VAL A 216 -5.09 -13.77 4.54
N LEU A 217 -6.05 -12.98 4.02
CA LEU A 217 -5.75 -11.73 3.33
C LEU A 217 -4.98 -10.77 4.24
N GLY A 218 -5.45 -10.63 5.48
CA GLY A 218 -4.82 -9.80 6.50
C GLY A 218 -3.40 -10.23 6.87
N PHE A 219 -3.16 -11.54 6.94
CA PHE A 219 -1.83 -12.10 7.22
C PHE A 219 -0.81 -11.66 6.18
N PHE A 220 -1.13 -11.79 4.88
CA PHE A 220 -0.21 -11.38 3.83
C PHE A 220 0.07 -9.87 3.86
N ASN A 221 -0.94 -9.04 4.11
CA ASN A 221 -0.75 -7.61 4.26
C ASN A 221 0.08 -7.27 5.50
N LEU A 222 -0.21 -7.89 6.64
CA LEU A 222 0.49 -7.67 7.90
C LEU A 222 1.98 -7.98 7.78
N ILE A 223 2.33 -9.13 7.21
CA ILE A 223 3.73 -9.54 7.03
C ILE A 223 4.43 -8.64 6.00
N GLY A 224 3.78 -8.34 4.87
CA GLY A 224 4.31 -7.42 3.86
C GLY A 224 4.59 -6.03 4.44
N TYR A 225 3.65 -5.49 5.20
CA TYR A 225 3.79 -4.20 5.87
C TYR A 225 4.88 -4.23 6.95
N GLY A 226 4.98 -5.31 7.74
CA GLY A 226 6.04 -5.50 8.71
C GLY A 226 7.44 -5.50 8.07
N PHE A 227 7.62 -6.19 6.94
CA PHE A 227 8.89 -6.16 6.18
C PHE A 227 9.17 -4.76 5.62
N MET A 228 8.17 -4.06 5.10
CA MET A 228 8.32 -2.69 4.62
C MET A 228 8.73 -1.75 5.76
N LEU A 229 8.07 -1.81 6.90
CA LEU A 229 8.43 -1.03 8.09
C LEU A 229 9.86 -1.34 8.56
N LYS A 230 10.26 -2.62 8.56
CA LYS A 230 11.63 -2.99 8.91
C LYS A 230 12.64 -2.48 7.88
N ALA A 231 12.31 -2.48 6.59
CA ALA A 231 13.15 -1.87 5.57
C ALA A 231 13.36 -0.36 5.81
N LEU A 232 12.31 0.36 6.24
CA LEU A 232 12.38 1.79 6.58
C LEU A 232 13.25 2.11 7.81
N THR A 233 13.47 1.16 8.70
CA THR A 233 14.44 1.34 9.81
C THR A 233 15.88 1.26 9.34
N LEU A 234 16.15 0.65 8.18
CA LEU A 234 17.50 0.35 7.67
C LEU A 234 17.85 1.12 6.39
N GLY A 235 16.87 1.67 5.69
CA GLY A 235 17.04 2.37 4.42
C GLY A 235 16.28 3.68 4.37
N GLU A 236 16.59 4.49 3.36
CA GLU A 236 15.89 5.74 3.08
C GLU A 236 14.49 5.47 2.50
N ALA A 237 13.51 6.26 2.92
CA ALA A 237 12.13 6.12 2.45
C ALA A 237 12.02 6.35 0.94
N SER A 238 12.84 7.24 0.37
CA SER A 238 12.94 7.49 -1.07
C SER A 238 13.33 6.26 -1.89
N ASN A 239 14.02 5.29 -1.30
CA ASN A 239 14.36 4.01 -1.94
C ASN A 239 13.33 2.93 -1.62
N VAL A 240 12.99 2.78 -0.34
CA VAL A 240 12.14 1.71 0.17
C VAL A 240 10.73 1.79 -0.40
N MET A 241 10.10 2.99 -0.38
CA MET A 241 8.69 3.13 -0.75
C MET A 241 8.41 2.83 -2.23
N PRO A 242 9.16 3.37 -3.21
CA PRO A 242 8.94 3.03 -4.60
C PRO A 242 9.13 1.53 -4.89
N ILE A 243 10.12 0.88 -4.27
CA ILE A 243 10.37 -0.55 -4.45
C ILE A 243 9.27 -1.38 -3.79
N ALA A 244 8.97 -1.16 -2.51
CA ALA A 244 7.98 -1.95 -1.76
C ALA A 244 6.57 -1.87 -2.36
N THR A 245 6.24 -0.76 -3.03
CA THR A 245 4.94 -0.56 -3.68
C THR A 245 4.89 -0.97 -5.16
N SER A 246 6.00 -1.50 -5.71
CA SER A 246 6.11 -1.96 -7.10
C SER A 246 5.48 -3.34 -7.33
N THR A 247 4.28 -3.58 -6.81
CA THR A 247 3.61 -4.90 -6.89
C THR A 247 3.08 -5.22 -8.28
N THR A 248 2.65 -4.23 -9.05
CA THR A 248 1.91 -4.44 -10.32
C THR A 248 2.64 -5.32 -11.33
N PRO A 249 3.94 -5.13 -11.66
CA PRO A 249 4.65 -5.98 -12.58
C PRO A 249 4.76 -7.43 -12.10
N PHE A 250 4.91 -7.65 -10.80
CA PHE A 250 4.99 -8.99 -10.22
C PHE A 250 3.63 -9.70 -10.22
N VAL A 251 2.53 -8.99 -9.94
CA VAL A 251 1.16 -9.50 -10.10
C VAL A 251 0.92 -9.97 -11.53
N VAL A 252 1.39 -9.19 -12.50
CA VAL A 252 1.28 -9.52 -13.91
C VAL A 252 2.11 -10.76 -14.28
N LEU A 253 3.35 -10.88 -13.77
CA LEU A 253 4.18 -12.07 -13.98
C LEU A 253 3.51 -13.32 -13.42
N ILE A 254 2.92 -13.25 -12.23
CA ILE A 254 2.13 -14.33 -11.65
C ILE A 254 0.93 -14.67 -12.53
N GLY A 255 0.22 -13.67 -13.06
CA GLY A 255 -0.88 -13.87 -14.01
C GLY A 255 -0.45 -14.66 -15.26
N ILE A 256 0.73 -14.36 -15.81
CA ILE A 256 1.30 -15.10 -16.93
C ILE A 256 1.64 -16.54 -16.56
N LEU A 257 2.35 -16.73 -15.45
CA LEU A 257 2.92 -18.02 -15.07
C LEU A 257 1.87 -18.99 -14.52
N LEU A 258 0.95 -18.50 -13.68
CA LEU A 258 -0.02 -19.35 -12.99
C LEU A 258 -1.40 -19.37 -13.67
N LEU A 259 -1.84 -18.27 -14.29
CA LEU A 259 -3.16 -18.16 -14.91
C LEU A 259 -3.12 -18.29 -16.44
N GLY A 260 -1.93 -18.38 -17.02
CA GLY A 260 -1.75 -18.53 -18.47
C GLY A 260 -2.19 -17.29 -19.27
N GLU A 261 -2.24 -16.11 -18.64
CA GLU A 261 -2.61 -14.85 -19.26
C GLU A 261 -1.55 -14.39 -20.25
N ARG A 262 -1.73 -14.69 -21.52
CA ARG A 262 -0.78 -14.35 -22.60
C ARG A 262 -1.09 -13.04 -23.32
N ASP A 263 -2.18 -12.38 -22.97
CA ASP A 263 -2.55 -11.11 -23.59
C ASP A 263 -1.48 -10.04 -23.32
N SER A 264 -1.03 -9.37 -24.38
CA SER A 264 -0.01 -8.32 -24.32
C SER A 264 1.31 -8.76 -23.65
N LEU A 265 1.75 -10.00 -23.85
CA LEU A 265 2.92 -10.61 -23.22
C LEU A 265 4.19 -9.74 -23.34
N ALA A 266 4.46 -9.19 -24.55
CA ALA A 266 5.62 -8.31 -24.77
C ALA A 266 5.62 -7.09 -23.86
N ARG A 267 4.44 -6.44 -23.68
CA ARG A 267 4.28 -5.29 -22.79
C ARG A 267 4.51 -5.67 -21.33
N LYS A 268 3.99 -6.83 -20.92
CA LYS A 268 4.15 -7.38 -19.57
C LYS A 268 5.62 -7.66 -19.24
N ILE A 269 6.34 -8.33 -20.13
CA ILE A 269 7.77 -8.64 -19.99
C ILE A 269 8.59 -7.34 -19.95
N PHE A 270 8.36 -6.42 -20.90
CA PHE A 270 9.09 -5.16 -20.96
C PHE A 270 8.94 -4.34 -19.68
N SER A 271 7.73 -4.20 -19.15
CA SER A 271 7.49 -3.50 -17.89
C SER A 271 8.19 -4.16 -16.70
N SER A 272 8.22 -5.48 -16.66
CA SER A 272 8.93 -6.21 -15.60
C SER A 272 10.44 -5.96 -15.65
N ILE A 273 11.02 -5.95 -16.85
CA ILE A 273 12.45 -5.62 -17.05
C ILE A 273 12.75 -4.19 -16.56
N LEU A 274 11.89 -3.22 -16.88
CA LEU A 274 12.06 -1.84 -16.42
C LEU A 274 12.09 -1.75 -14.88
N VAL A 275 11.23 -2.50 -14.19
CA VAL A 275 11.23 -2.52 -12.72
C VAL A 275 12.50 -3.17 -12.16
N LEU A 276 13.00 -4.24 -12.78
CA LEU A 276 14.27 -4.85 -12.36
C LEU A 276 15.45 -3.89 -12.52
N ILE A 277 15.50 -3.15 -13.65
CA ILE A 277 16.51 -2.11 -13.88
C ILE A 277 16.36 -1.01 -12.83
N ALA A 278 15.15 -0.57 -12.53
CA ALA A 278 14.89 0.46 -11.53
C ALA A 278 15.40 0.04 -10.13
N ILE A 279 15.10 -1.18 -9.70
CA ILE A 279 15.58 -1.74 -8.42
C ILE A 279 17.11 -1.76 -8.38
N TYR A 280 17.76 -2.13 -9.49
CA TYR A 280 19.21 -2.12 -9.59
C TYR A 280 19.80 -0.71 -9.46
N LEU A 281 19.18 0.31 -10.09
CA LEU A 281 19.61 1.70 -10.03
C LEU A 281 19.42 2.33 -8.64
N MET A 282 18.41 1.90 -7.89
CA MET A 282 18.09 2.41 -6.55
C MET A 282 18.85 1.70 -5.43
N ARG A 283 19.59 0.66 -5.78
CA ARG A 283 20.42 -0.10 -4.82
C ARG A 283 21.64 0.72 -4.39
#